data_9a624a5b98b32976333fcea3e12e2743
#
_entry.id   9a624a5b98b32976333fcea3e12e2743
#
_cell.length_a   1.000
_cell.length_b   1.000
_cell.length_c   1.000
_cell.angle_alpha   90.00
_cell.angle_beta   90.00
_cell.angle_gamma   90.00
#
_symmetry.space_group_name_H-M   'P 1'
#
loop_
_entity.id
_entity.type
_entity.pdbx_description
1 polymer ?
#
loop_
_entity_poly.entity_id
_entity_poly.type
_entity_poly.pdbx_seq_one_letter_code
_entity_poly.pdbx_strand_id
1 'polypeptide(L)' 'MINELDRLLTITDLSEMLGVPVDTLYGWRHRGEGPAGYRIGRHVRYRRAAVEAWLDTQVDKRHR' A
#
# COMPACT_ATOMS: atom_id res chain seq x y z
N MET A 1 -9.76 21.43 -5.47
CA MET A 1 -8.39 21.20 -5.01
C MET A 1 -8.34 19.93 -4.18
N ILE A 2 -7.34 19.08 -4.42
CA ILE A 2 -7.23 17.81 -3.74
C ILE A 2 -6.54 17.98 -2.39
N ASN A 3 -7.17 17.48 -1.35
CA ASN A 3 -6.58 17.41 -0.02
C ASN A 3 -5.41 16.43 -0.06
N GLU A 4 -4.37 16.71 0.72
CA GLU A 4 -3.21 15.81 0.79
C GLU A 4 -3.62 14.38 1.16
N LEU A 5 -4.61 14.24 2.04
CA LEU A 5 -5.08 12.93 2.47
C LEU A 5 -5.85 12.17 1.39
N ASP A 6 -6.33 12.89 0.38
CA ASP A 6 -7.07 12.28 -0.72
C ASP A 6 -6.18 11.91 -1.89
N ARG A 7 -4.90 12.23 -1.81
CA ARG A 7 -3.94 11.89 -2.84
C ARG A 7 -3.73 10.39 -2.89
N LEU A 8 -3.59 9.88 -4.11
CA LEU A 8 -3.19 8.49 -4.26
C LEU A 8 -1.72 8.34 -3.89
N LEU A 9 -1.38 7.24 -3.27
CA LEU A 9 -0.01 6.95 -2.85
C LEU A 9 0.74 6.25 -3.96
N THR A 10 2.01 6.61 -4.14
CA THR A 10 2.90 5.89 -5.02
C THR A 10 3.46 4.68 -4.30
N ILE A 11 4.15 3.80 -5.03
CA ILE A 11 4.81 2.65 -4.40
C ILE A 11 5.90 3.14 -3.43
N THR A 12 6.56 4.25 -3.74
CA THR A 12 7.55 4.83 -2.85
C THR A 12 6.90 5.36 -1.58
N ASP A 13 5.75 6.04 -1.73
CA ASP A 13 5.00 6.50 -0.56
C ASP A 13 4.63 5.33 0.33
N LEU A 14 4.15 4.25 -0.29
CA LEU A 14 3.74 3.06 0.45
C LEU A 14 4.93 2.44 1.17
N SER A 15 6.07 2.39 0.51
CA SER A 15 7.30 1.87 1.10
C SER A 15 7.66 2.64 2.37
N GLU A 16 7.59 3.97 2.30
CA GLU A 16 7.91 4.81 3.44
C GLU A 16 6.88 4.65 4.56
N MET A 17 5.62 4.57 4.18
CA MET A 17 4.53 4.43 5.14
C MET A 17 4.61 3.12 5.91
N LEU A 18 4.93 2.04 5.23
CA LEU A 18 4.97 0.71 5.84
C LEU A 18 6.35 0.34 6.38
N GLY A 19 7.40 1.06 5.98
CA GLY A 19 8.76 0.69 6.35
C GLY A 19 9.21 -0.60 5.66
N VAL A 20 8.70 -0.86 4.46
CA VAL A 20 8.97 -2.08 3.70
C VAL A 20 9.63 -1.69 2.38
N PRO A 21 10.71 -2.37 1.97
CA PRO A 21 11.39 -2.01 0.72
C PRO A 21 10.49 -2.09 -0.50
N VAL A 22 10.74 -1.23 -1.46
CA VAL A 22 9.97 -1.17 -2.70
C VAL A 22 9.97 -2.52 -3.42
N ASP A 23 11.13 -3.18 -3.47
CA ASP A 23 11.23 -4.48 -4.14
C ASP A 23 10.30 -5.52 -3.51
N THR A 24 10.19 -5.49 -2.18
CA THR A 24 9.28 -6.39 -1.47
C THR A 24 7.84 -6.10 -1.85
N LEU A 25 7.49 -4.82 -1.96
CA LEU A 25 6.13 -4.43 -2.33
C LEU A 25 5.79 -4.89 -3.75
N TYR A 26 6.73 -4.79 -4.67
CA TYR A 26 6.51 -5.30 -6.03
C TYR A 26 6.34 -6.81 -6.02
N GLY A 27 7.11 -7.52 -5.18
CA GLY A 27 6.95 -8.96 -5.03
C GLY A 27 5.55 -9.32 -4.54
N TRP A 28 5.06 -8.60 -3.53
CA TRP A 28 3.71 -8.82 -3.02
C TRP A 28 2.68 -8.62 -4.15
N ARG A 29 2.84 -7.54 -4.88
CA ARG A 29 1.92 -7.21 -5.95
C ARG A 29 1.88 -8.30 -7.00
N HIS A 30 3.06 -8.83 -7.32
CA HIS A 30 3.18 -9.91 -8.30
C HIS A 30 2.44 -11.17 -7.84
N ARG A 31 2.40 -11.41 -6.55
CA ARG A 31 1.74 -12.59 -5.98
C ARG A 31 0.30 -12.32 -5.55
N GLY A 32 -0.20 -11.12 -5.79
CA GLY A 32 -1.55 -10.76 -5.36
C GLY A 32 -1.66 -10.54 -3.86
N GLU A 33 -0.57 -10.18 -3.21
CA GLU A 33 -0.54 -9.91 -1.79
C GLU A 33 -0.45 -8.41 -1.54
N GLY A 34 -0.59 -8.01 -0.27
CA GLY A 34 -0.51 -6.61 0.10
C GLY A 34 -1.82 -5.88 -0.13
N PRO A 35 -1.80 -4.55 0.07
CA PRO A 35 -3.02 -3.77 -0.11
C PRO A 35 -3.44 -3.69 -1.57
N ALA A 36 -4.74 -3.53 -1.79
CA ALA A 36 -5.27 -3.38 -3.14
C ALA A 36 -4.78 -2.07 -3.74
N GLY A 37 -4.32 -2.12 -4.97
CA GLY A 37 -3.83 -0.95 -5.67
C GLY A 37 -4.47 -0.82 -7.03
N TYR A 38 -4.22 0.32 -7.66
CA TYR A 38 -4.71 0.61 -9.00
C TYR A 38 -3.55 0.63 -9.95
N ARG A 39 -3.79 0.16 -11.16
CA ARG A 39 -2.85 0.34 -12.23
C ARG A 39 -3.41 1.40 -13.17
N ILE A 40 -2.75 2.55 -13.21
CA ILE A 40 -3.17 3.67 -14.05
C ILE A 40 -2.13 3.83 -15.13
N GLY A 41 -2.43 3.32 -16.33
CA GLY A 41 -1.44 3.21 -17.37
C GLY A 41 -0.34 2.27 -16.92
N ARG A 42 0.88 2.78 -16.82
CA ARG A 42 2.00 2.00 -16.31
C ARG A 42 2.34 2.33 -14.86
N HIS A 43 1.51 3.16 -14.22
CA HIS A 43 1.77 3.62 -12.86
C HIS A 43 0.93 2.84 -11.88
N VAL A 44 1.51 2.53 -10.72
CA VAL A 44 0.79 1.87 -9.64
C VAL A 44 0.49 2.90 -8.57
N ARG A 45 -0.75 2.91 -8.11
CA ARG A 45 -1.19 3.87 -7.08
C ARG A 45 -2.06 3.16 -6.07
N TYR A 46 -2.11 3.69 -4.85
CA TYR A 46 -2.88 3.10 -3.76
C TYR A 46 -3.72 4.18 -3.10
N ARG A 47 -4.93 3.82 -2.68
CA ARG A 47 -5.72 4.68 -1.82
C ARG A 47 -5.28 4.48 -0.38
N ARG A 48 -5.16 5.57 0.36
CA ARG A 48 -4.80 5.48 1.77
C ARG A 48 -5.79 4.61 2.53
N ALA A 49 -7.09 4.77 2.26
CA ALA A 49 -8.12 3.97 2.94
C ALA A 49 -7.94 2.48 2.69
N ALA A 50 -7.55 2.11 1.46
CA ALA A 50 -7.31 0.70 1.14
C ALA A 50 -6.10 0.16 1.89
N VAL A 51 -5.07 0.96 2.04
CA VAL A 51 -3.88 0.56 2.78
C VAL A 51 -4.23 0.36 4.25
N GLU A 52 -5.01 1.29 4.81
CA GLU A 52 -5.40 1.20 6.21
C GLU A 52 -6.26 -0.03 6.47
N ALA A 53 -7.21 -0.31 5.57
CA ALA A 53 -8.06 -1.50 5.71
C ALA A 53 -7.22 -2.77 5.64
N TRP A 54 -6.25 -2.80 4.73
CA TRP A 54 -5.37 -3.95 4.61
C TRP A 54 -4.53 -4.13 5.87
N LEU A 55 -4.03 -3.03 6.45
CA LEU A 55 -3.25 -3.10 7.68
C LEU A 55 -4.04 -3.77 8.81
N ASP A 56 -5.34 -3.52 8.87
CA ASP A 56 -6.17 -4.15 9.89
C ASP A 56 -6.17 -5.67 9.78
N THR A 57 -5.95 -6.20 8.58
CA THR A 57 -5.90 -7.64 8.37
C THR A 57 -4.55 -8.23 8.74
N GLN A 58 -3.56 -7.38 9.02
CA GLN A 58 -2.19 -7.82 9.29
C GLN A 58 -1.86 -7.82 10.78
N VAL A 59 -2.84 -7.59 11.63
CA VAL A 59 -2.59 -7.57 13.05
C VAL A 59 -2.07 -8.93 13.51
N ASP A 60 -0.94 -8.92 14.21
CA ASP A 60 -0.35 -10.14 14.71
C ASP A 60 -0.96 -10.46 16.06
N LYS A 61 -1.81 -11.48 16.08
CA LYS A 61 -2.54 -11.84 17.30
C LYS A 61 -1.68 -12.54 18.33
N ARG A 62 -0.48 -12.94 17.93
CA ARG A 62 0.48 -13.55 18.87
C ARG A 62 1.31 -12.50 19.59
N HIS A 63 1.20 -11.27 19.11
CA HIS A 63 1.97 -10.16 19.70
C HIS A 63 1.38 -9.79 21.04
N ARG A 64 2.24 -9.42 21.99
CA ARG A 64 1.82 -8.93 23.28
C ARG A 64 2.48 -7.67 23.66
#